data_f4a9a55b0cba21bf278d3f792041e5ee
#
_entry.id   f4a9a55b0cba21bf278d3f792041e5ee
#
_cell.length_a   1.000
_cell.length_b   1.000
_cell.length_c   1.000
_cell.angle_alpha   90.00
_cell.angle_beta   90.00
_cell.angle_gamma   90.00
#
_symmetry.space_group_name_H-M   'P 1'
#
loop_
_entity.id
_entity.type
_entity.pdbx_description
1 polymer ?
#
loop_
_entity_poly.entity_id
_entity_poly.type
_entity_poly.pdbx_seq_one_letter_code
_entity_poly.pdbx_strand_id
1 'polypeptide(L)'
;MNINSQHSNASSSGVRNSLNVSQSIKNKIQKYKPGRVFAAEQMRVQGNHETVLRTLSRMVREGEIQRIQNGIYYKPEYSKVLKGKPLPPNVNEVIKVISKKNKEVLQVHGATAANWLGLSTQMPMKKIYYTTGITRELEIAGAKVKLVHSSNKKLFQSRGTEVGLAIAAMHYLGKELVNEKVVQKIKSRLNEQQFEQLKNSPLPSWMNRVLTSENN
;
A
#
# COMPACT_ATOMS: atom_id res chain seq x y z
N MET A 1 53.44 -39.10 6.19
CA MET A 1 53.05 -37.85 5.58
C MET A 1 51.54 -37.89 5.30
N ASN A 2 50.79 -37.19 6.12
CA ASN A 2 49.33 -37.22 6.08
C ASN A 2 48.86 -35.79 5.76
N ILE A 3 48.45 -35.53 4.52
CA ILE A 3 47.80 -34.31 4.09
C ILE A 3 46.58 -34.73 3.28
N ASN A 4 45.39 -34.65 3.86
CA ASN A 4 44.11 -34.38 3.20
C ASN A 4 42.93 -34.77 4.10
N SER A 5 42.43 -33.81 4.87
CA SER A 5 41.08 -33.93 5.47
C SER A 5 40.58 -32.61 6.06
N GLN A 6 40.63 -31.50 5.30
CA GLN A 6 40.05 -30.24 5.77
C GLN A 6 39.10 -29.51 4.78
N HIS A 7 38.72 -30.09 3.64
CA HIS A 7 37.87 -29.37 2.67
C HIS A 7 36.39 -29.81 2.60
N SER A 8 35.93 -30.77 3.39
CA SER A 8 34.55 -31.29 3.30
C SER A 8 33.57 -30.72 4.32
N ASN A 9 34.00 -29.98 5.34
CA ASN A 9 33.08 -29.52 6.43
C ASN A 9 32.44 -28.14 6.19
N ALA A 10 32.99 -27.30 5.33
CA ALA A 10 32.43 -25.96 5.10
C ALA A 10 31.18 -25.97 4.19
N SER A 11 31.13 -26.90 3.23
CA SER A 11 29.96 -27.00 2.31
C SER A 11 28.70 -27.61 2.98
N SER A 12 28.88 -28.55 3.92
CA SER A 12 27.78 -29.22 4.59
C SER A 12 27.06 -28.32 5.62
N SER A 13 27.78 -27.43 6.30
CA SER A 13 27.18 -26.46 7.24
C SER A 13 26.40 -25.38 6.52
N GLY A 14 26.89 -24.88 5.37
CA GLY A 14 26.19 -23.90 4.53
C GLY A 14 24.86 -24.43 3.95
N VAL A 15 24.87 -25.69 3.50
CA VAL A 15 23.66 -26.35 2.96
C VAL A 15 22.62 -26.59 4.05
N ARG A 16 23.01 -27.06 5.23
CA ARG A 16 22.08 -27.26 6.37
C ARG A 16 21.48 -25.94 6.82
N ASN A 17 22.26 -24.86 6.87
CA ASN A 17 21.76 -23.55 7.26
C ASN A 17 20.76 -22.99 6.23
N SER A 18 21.01 -23.15 4.94
CA SER A 18 20.08 -22.73 3.86
C SER A 18 18.76 -23.53 3.85
N LEU A 19 18.81 -24.82 4.18
CA LEU A 19 17.61 -25.66 4.32
C LEU A 19 16.76 -25.21 5.52
N ASN A 20 17.39 -24.92 6.67
CA ASN A 20 16.67 -24.38 7.83
C ASN A 20 16.02 -23.02 7.55
N VAL A 21 16.71 -22.14 6.83
CA VAL A 21 16.18 -20.85 6.39
C VAL A 21 14.98 -21.03 5.46
N SER A 22 15.09 -21.90 4.46
CA SER A 22 14.00 -22.19 3.53
C SER A 22 12.75 -22.72 4.24
N GLN A 23 12.94 -23.62 5.20
CA GLN A 23 11.83 -24.17 5.98
C GLN A 23 11.19 -23.10 6.88
N SER A 24 11.99 -22.22 7.49
CA SER A 24 11.48 -21.10 8.30
C SER A 24 10.62 -20.14 7.47
N ILE A 25 11.05 -19.82 6.23
CA ILE A 25 10.28 -18.99 5.29
C ILE A 25 8.95 -19.68 4.92
N LYS A 26 8.99 -20.98 4.55
CA LYS A 26 7.78 -21.75 4.24
C LYS A 26 6.82 -21.74 5.41
N ASN A 27 7.27 -22.05 6.61
CA ASN A 27 6.45 -22.07 7.83
C ASN A 27 5.81 -20.70 8.12
N LYS A 28 6.56 -19.62 7.92
CA LYS A 28 6.03 -18.25 8.08
C LYS A 28 4.92 -17.95 7.06
N ILE A 29 5.13 -18.29 5.79
CA ILE A 29 4.14 -18.04 4.72
C ILE A 29 2.91 -18.93 4.89
N GLN A 30 3.07 -20.17 5.36
CA GLN A 30 1.93 -21.06 5.65
C GLN A 30 1.00 -20.47 6.69
N LYS A 31 1.49 -19.73 7.68
CA LYS A 31 0.70 -19.02 8.69
C LYS A 31 -0.01 -17.77 8.16
N TYR A 32 0.32 -17.29 6.97
CA TYR A 32 -0.39 -16.16 6.37
C TYR A 32 -1.80 -16.56 5.95
N LYS A 33 -2.74 -15.67 6.17
CA LYS A 33 -4.11 -15.83 5.65
C LYS A 33 -4.08 -15.86 4.12
N PRO A 34 -4.93 -16.64 3.46
CA PRO A 34 -5.15 -16.53 2.01
C PRO A 34 -5.42 -15.08 1.61
N GLY A 35 -4.97 -14.67 0.42
CA GLY A 35 -5.06 -13.28 -0.04
C GLY A 35 -3.98 -12.34 0.49
N ARG A 36 -3.16 -12.75 1.47
CA ARG A 36 -2.12 -11.91 2.06
C ARG A 36 -1.06 -11.51 1.05
N VAL A 37 -0.86 -10.21 0.87
CA VAL A 37 0.24 -9.61 0.09
C VAL A 37 1.44 -9.33 1.00
N PHE A 38 2.66 -9.59 0.50
CA PHE A 38 3.89 -9.35 1.26
C PHE A 38 5.07 -9.04 0.35
N ALA A 39 6.10 -8.39 0.90
CA ALA A 39 7.36 -8.11 0.22
C ALA A 39 8.44 -9.11 0.63
N ALA A 40 9.37 -9.43 -0.29
CA ALA A 40 10.51 -10.33 -0.03
C ALA A 40 11.35 -9.85 1.16
N GLU A 41 11.49 -8.55 1.35
CA GLU A 41 12.24 -7.95 2.45
C GLU A 41 11.73 -8.37 3.83
N GLN A 42 10.44 -8.71 3.96
CA GLN A 42 9.85 -9.20 5.22
C GLN A 42 10.35 -10.59 5.61
N MET A 43 11.02 -11.30 4.70
CA MET A 43 11.62 -12.63 4.91
C MET A 43 13.11 -12.57 5.25
N ARG A 44 13.76 -11.39 5.16
CA ARG A 44 15.22 -11.25 5.42
C ARG A 44 15.63 -11.66 6.84
N VAL A 45 14.71 -11.57 7.80
CA VAL A 45 14.97 -12.01 9.20
C VAL A 45 15.28 -13.50 9.28
N GLN A 46 14.87 -14.30 8.30
CA GLN A 46 15.09 -15.75 8.25
C GLN A 46 16.38 -16.15 7.52
N GLY A 47 17.03 -15.23 6.76
CA GLY A 47 18.25 -15.55 6.04
C GLY A 47 18.76 -14.44 5.12
N ASN A 48 19.83 -14.72 4.40
CA ASN A 48 20.38 -13.79 3.43
C ASN A 48 19.44 -13.58 2.23
N HIS A 49 19.62 -12.48 1.53
CA HIS A 49 18.75 -12.06 0.44
C HIS A 49 18.62 -13.10 -0.69
N GLU A 50 19.72 -13.75 -1.04
CA GLU A 50 19.74 -14.72 -2.12
C GLU A 50 18.94 -15.99 -1.78
N THR A 51 19.15 -16.54 -0.59
CA THR A 51 18.40 -17.71 -0.09
C THR A 51 16.89 -17.39 -0.01
N VAL A 52 16.53 -16.18 0.43
CA VAL A 52 15.13 -15.72 0.44
C VAL A 52 14.55 -15.73 -0.97
N LEU A 53 15.22 -15.10 -1.94
CA LEU A 53 14.73 -15.04 -3.32
C LEU A 53 14.64 -16.41 -3.98
N ARG A 54 15.61 -17.28 -3.78
CA ARG A 54 15.60 -18.67 -4.28
C ARG A 54 14.41 -19.45 -3.69
N THR A 55 14.17 -19.31 -2.39
CA THR A 55 13.05 -19.97 -1.70
C THR A 55 11.72 -19.49 -2.23
N LEU A 56 11.52 -18.17 -2.34
CA LEU A 56 10.29 -17.59 -2.86
C LEU A 56 10.04 -17.97 -4.32
N SER A 57 11.09 -18.01 -5.16
CA SER A 57 11.00 -18.45 -6.56
C SER A 57 10.58 -19.91 -6.67
N ARG A 58 11.08 -20.78 -5.78
CA ARG A 58 10.64 -22.18 -5.70
C ARG A 58 9.18 -22.28 -5.31
N MET A 59 8.73 -21.57 -4.27
CA MET A 59 7.34 -21.56 -3.83
C MET A 59 6.38 -21.03 -4.91
N VAL A 60 6.82 -20.08 -5.74
CA VAL A 60 6.04 -19.62 -6.91
C VAL A 60 5.89 -20.74 -7.93
N ARG A 61 6.96 -21.49 -8.24
CA ARG A 61 6.94 -22.62 -9.16
C ARG A 61 6.08 -23.77 -8.64
N GLU A 62 6.08 -24.00 -7.32
CA GLU A 62 5.24 -25.00 -6.64
C GLU A 62 3.78 -24.54 -6.50
N GLY A 63 3.43 -23.30 -6.89
CA GLY A 63 2.08 -22.75 -6.82
C GLY A 63 1.62 -22.34 -5.40
N GLU A 64 2.50 -22.42 -4.41
CA GLU A 64 2.17 -22.04 -3.01
C GLU A 64 1.92 -20.53 -2.85
N ILE A 65 2.61 -19.72 -3.65
CA ILE A 65 2.46 -18.27 -3.72
C ILE A 65 2.49 -17.79 -5.17
N GLN A 66 2.01 -16.58 -5.43
CA GLN A 66 2.13 -15.95 -6.75
C GLN A 66 2.92 -14.65 -6.64
N ARG A 67 3.70 -14.37 -7.70
CA ARG A 67 4.47 -13.13 -7.81
C ARG A 67 3.63 -12.09 -8.54
N ILE A 68 3.38 -10.95 -7.90
CA ILE A 68 2.66 -9.82 -8.50
C ILE A 68 3.60 -8.97 -9.34
N GLN A 69 4.75 -8.63 -8.77
CA GLN A 69 5.84 -7.89 -9.42
C GLN A 69 7.16 -8.16 -8.70
N ASN A 70 8.25 -7.52 -9.12
CA ASN A 70 9.57 -7.74 -8.54
C ASN A 70 9.59 -7.52 -7.02
N GLY A 71 9.82 -8.60 -6.27
CA GLY A 71 9.89 -8.60 -4.82
C GLY A 71 8.55 -8.46 -4.08
N ILE A 72 7.41 -8.53 -4.79
CA ILE A 72 6.06 -8.51 -4.19
C ILE A 72 5.33 -9.79 -4.55
N TYR A 73 4.81 -10.45 -3.54
CA TYR A 73 4.15 -11.75 -3.64
C TYR A 73 2.82 -11.73 -2.90
N TYR A 74 1.98 -12.69 -3.19
CA TYR A 74 0.79 -12.94 -2.38
C TYR A 74 0.53 -14.43 -2.23
N LYS A 75 -0.11 -14.82 -1.12
CA LYS A 75 -0.61 -16.17 -0.89
C LYS A 75 -1.98 -16.26 -1.54
N PRO A 76 -2.17 -17.12 -2.58
CA PRO A 76 -3.45 -17.20 -3.28
C PRO A 76 -4.59 -17.56 -2.33
N GLU A 77 -5.74 -16.97 -2.56
CA GLU A 77 -7.03 -17.39 -2.05
C GLU A 77 -7.79 -18.05 -3.19
N TYR A 78 -8.33 -19.23 -2.97
CA TYR A 78 -9.01 -20.00 -4.00
C TYR A 78 -10.52 -19.93 -3.82
N SER A 79 -11.23 -19.56 -4.87
CA SER A 79 -12.68 -19.44 -4.84
C SER A 79 -13.35 -20.78 -5.01
N LYS A 80 -14.23 -21.13 -4.07
CA LYS A 80 -15.10 -22.31 -4.20
C LYS A 80 -16.08 -22.17 -5.36
N VAL A 81 -16.58 -20.96 -5.60
CA VAL A 81 -17.54 -20.65 -6.68
C VAL A 81 -16.90 -20.73 -8.06
N LEU A 82 -15.63 -20.32 -8.19
CA LEU A 82 -14.88 -20.35 -9.45
C LEU A 82 -14.09 -21.65 -9.65
N LYS A 83 -14.60 -22.77 -9.14
CA LYS A 83 -14.01 -24.12 -9.32
C LYS A 83 -12.51 -24.17 -8.96
N GLY A 84 -12.14 -23.56 -7.83
CA GLY A 84 -10.76 -23.59 -7.34
C GLY A 84 -9.79 -22.65 -8.07
N LYS A 85 -10.26 -21.67 -8.85
CA LYS A 85 -9.39 -20.65 -9.44
C LYS A 85 -8.91 -19.67 -8.38
N PRO A 86 -7.64 -19.21 -8.45
CA PRO A 86 -7.12 -18.21 -7.53
C PRO A 86 -7.82 -16.87 -7.76
N LEU A 87 -8.24 -16.24 -6.66
CA LEU A 87 -8.75 -14.88 -6.69
C LEU A 87 -7.57 -13.90 -6.93
N PRO A 88 -7.80 -12.80 -7.67
CA PRO A 88 -6.79 -11.79 -7.83
C PRO A 88 -6.46 -11.11 -6.49
N PRO A 89 -5.22 -10.63 -6.29
CA PRO A 89 -4.85 -9.93 -5.07
C PRO A 89 -5.62 -8.61 -4.95
N ASN A 90 -5.90 -8.20 -3.70
CA ASN A 90 -6.53 -6.90 -3.44
C ASN A 90 -5.58 -5.75 -3.84
N VAL A 91 -6.00 -4.96 -4.82
CA VAL A 91 -5.19 -3.88 -5.40
C VAL A 91 -4.74 -2.87 -4.33
N ASN A 92 -5.60 -2.52 -3.36
CA ASN A 92 -5.25 -1.57 -2.30
C ASN A 92 -4.16 -2.13 -1.38
N GLU A 93 -4.23 -3.43 -1.04
CA GLU A 93 -3.20 -4.09 -0.25
C GLU A 93 -1.86 -4.18 -1.01
N VAL A 94 -1.89 -4.46 -2.31
CA VAL A 94 -0.68 -4.44 -3.14
C VAL A 94 -0.02 -3.06 -3.12
N ILE A 95 -0.80 -2.00 -3.32
CA ILE A 95 -0.31 -0.61 -3.30
C ILE A 95 0.30 -0.27 -1.94
N LYS A 96 -0.35 -0.65 -0.83
CA LYS A 96 0.19 -0.46 0.53
C LYS A 96 1.54 -1.16 0.73
N VAL A 97 1.67 -2.40 0.25
CA VAL A 97 2.93 -3.14 0.37
C VAL A 97 4.02 -2.53 -0.50
N ILE A 98 3.71 -2.10 -1.73
CA ILE A 98 4.65 -1.41 -2.63
C ILE A 98 5.14 -0.10 -1.98
N SER A 99 4.22 0.73 -1.48
CA SER A 99 4.60 2.00 -0.87
C SER A 99 5.47 1.82 0.38
N LYS A 100 5.15 0.84 1.22
CA LYS A 100 5.96 0.49 2.39
C LYS A 100 7.35 0.02 2.00
N LYS A 101 7.46 -0.83 0.97
CA LYS A 101 8.75 -1.29 0.42
C LYS A 101 9.60 -0.13 -0.05
N ASN A 102 9.00 0.83 -0.76
CA ASN A 102 9.68 1.98 -1.32
C ASN A 102 9.84 3.14 -0.33
N LYS A 103 9.36 3.00 0.90
CA LYS A 103 9.33 4.07 1.93
C LYS A 103 8.58 5.32 1.45
N GLU A 104 7.53 5.13 0.67
CA GLU A 104 6.67 6.19 0.13
C GLU A 104 5.43 6.38 1.01
N VAL A 105 4.95 7.61 1.08
CA VAL A 105 3.67 7.96 1.67
C VAL A 105 2.64 8.08 0.55
N LEU A 106 1.46 7.52 0.77
CA LEU A 106 0.34 7.59 -0.17
C LEU A 106 -0.83 8.35 0.43
N GLN A 107 -1.53 9.10 -0.41
CA GLN A 107 -2.82 9.70 -0.13
C GLN A 107 -3.77 9.45 -1.30
N VAL A 108 -5.05 9.27 -1.01
CA VAL A 108 -6.08 9.16 -2.03
C VAL A 108 -6.09 10.43 -2.89
N HIS A 109 -6.22 10.28 -4.21
CA HIS A 109 -6.30 11.43 -5.11
C HIS A 109 -7.57 12.25 -4.83
N GLY A 110 -7.43 13.56 -4.89
CA GLY A 110 -8.51 14.47 -4.52
C GLY A 110 -9.81 14.27 -5.26
N ALA A 111 -9.80 13.89 -6.55
CA ALA A 111 -11.01 13.57 -7.30
C ALA A 111 -11.78 12.38 -6.67
N THR A 112 -11.07 11.33 -6.26
CA THR A 112 -11.66 10.18 -5.56
C THR A 112 -12.19 10.59 -4.19
N ALA A 113 -11.45 11.43 -3.47
CA ALA A 113 -11.85 11.96 -2.17
C ALA A 113 -13.11 12.85 -2.28
N ALA A 114 -13.15 13.74 -3.29
CA ALA A 114 -14.31 14.59 -3.56
C ALA A 114 -15.57 13.77 -3.91
N ASN A 115 -15.41 12.71 -4.71
CA ASN A 115 -16.51 11.79 -5.01
C ASN A 115 -17.00 11.06 -3.74
N TRP A 116 -16.10 10.52 -2.94
CA TRP A 116 -16.47 9.82 -1.71
C TRP A 116 -17.17 10.73 -0.69
N LEU A 117 -16.75 11.98 -0.57
CA LEU A 117 -17.42 12.98 0.26
C LEU A 117 -18.73 13.50 -0.37
N GLY A 118 -19.07 13.05 -1.60
CA GLY A 118 -20.24 13.49 -2.34
C GLY A 118 -20.14 14.93 -2.86
N LEU A 119 -18.93 15.48 -2.95
CA LEU A 119 -18.64 16.80 -3.51
C LEU A 119 -18.55 16.79 -5.04
N SER A 120 -18.46 15.61 -5.65
CA SER A 120 -18.43 15.40 -7.09
C SER A 120 -19.19 14.12 -7.44
N THR A 121 -19.91 14.15 -8.56
CA THR A 121 -20.59 12.98 -9.14
C THR A 121 -19.70 12.20 -10.09
N GLN A 122 -18.55 12.77 -10.48
CA GLN A 122 -17.60 12.12 -11.37
C GLN A 122 -16.86 10.98 -10.66
N MET A 123 -17.06 9.75 -11.13
CA MET A 123 -16.29 8.60 -10.66
C MET A 123 -14.99 8.48 -11.47
N PRO A 124 -13.82 8.54 -10.83
CA PRO A 124 -12.57 8.30 -11.52
C PRO A 124 -12.53 6.86 -12.06
N MET A 125 -12.38 6.71 -13.38
CA MET A 125 -12.26 5.39 -14.03
C MET A 125 -10.97 4.64 -13.65
N LYS A 126 -9.95 5.36 -13.20
CA LYS A 126 -8.66 4.81 -12.80
C LYS A 126 -8.43 5.06 -11.31
N LYS A 127 -7.79 4.11 -10.63
CA LYS A 127 -7.31 4.32 -9.26
C LYS A 127 -6.10 5.24 -9.29
N ILE A 128 -6.23 6.44 -8.74
CA ILE A 128 -5.15 7.43 -8.66
C ILE A 128 -4.84 7.71 -7.20
N TYR A 129 -3.56 7.79 -6.87
CA TYR A 129 -3.06 8.17 -5.54
C TYR A 129 -1.97 9.24 -5.69
N TYR A 130 -1.91 10.16 -4.74
CA TYR A 130 -0.72 10.98 -4.55
C TYR A 130 0.36 10.17 -3.84
N THR A 131 1.62 10.39 -4.18
CA THR A 131 2.77 9.74 -3.57
C THR A 131 3.89 10.72 -3.29
N THR A 132 4.64 10.50 -2.22
CA THR A 132 5.93 11.20 -2.00
C THR A 132 7.06 10.63 -2.86
N GLY A 133 6.83 9.47 -3.50
CA GLY A 133 7.75 8.86 -4.46
C GLY A 133 7.58 9.44 -5.87
N ILE A 134 8.09 8.75 -6.88
CA ILE A 134 8.02 9.18 -8.28
C ILE A 134 6.65 8.92 -8.90
N THR A 135 6.26 9.75 -9.87
CA THR A 135 5.08 9.51 -10.71
C THR A 135 5.29 8.27 -11.56
N ARG A 136 4.34 7.33 -11.50
CA ARG A 136 4.36 6.09 -12.29
C ARG A 136 2.99 5.45 -12.41
N GLU A 137 2.85 4.60 -13.41
CA GLU A 137 1.68 3.72 -13.55
C GLU A 137 2.07 2.29 -13.18
N LEU A 138 1.13 1.59 -12.58
CA LEU A 138 1.24 0.19 -12.18
C LEU A 138 0.05 -0.57 -12.77
N GLU A 139 0.30 -1.79 -13.21
CA GLU A 139 -0.76 -2.73 -13.53
C GLU A 139 -0.76 -3.84 -12.46
N ILE A 140 -1.88 -3.98 -11.77
CA ILE A 140 -2.04 -4.93 -10.67
C ILE A 140 -3.27 -5.77 -10.95
N ALA A 141 -3.08 -7.04 -11.29
CA ALA A 141 -4.18 -7.96 -11.60
C ALA A 141 -5.18 -7.38 -12.63
N GLY A 142 -4.68 -6.75 -13.69
CA GLY A 142 -5.47 -6.11 -14.74
C GLY A 142 -5.99 -4.70 -14.39
N ALA A 143 -5.87 -4.25 -13.15
CA ALA A 143 -6.27 -2.90 -12.75
C ALA A 143 -5.13 -1.91 -12.97
N LYS A 144 -5.39 -0.83 -13.72
CA LYS A 144 -4.45 0.27 -13.89
C LYS A 144 -4.52 1.23 -12.70
N VAL A 145 -3.38 1.49 -12.08
CA VAL A 145 -3.21 2.38 -10.95
C VAL A 145 -2.16 3.43 -11.29
N LYS A 146 -2.48 4.70 -11.06
CA LYS A 146 -1.54 5.81 -11.25
C LYS A 146 -1.12 6.37 -9.91
N LEU A 147 0.18 6.46 -9.67
CA LEU A 147 0.78 7.18 -8.55
C LEU A 147 1.29 8.51 -9.08
N VAL A 148 0.83 9.61 -8.51
CA VAL A 148 1.21 10.98 -8.92
C VAL A 148 2.06 11.60 -7.83
N HIS A 149 3.28 11.99 -8.16
CA HIS A 149 4.15 12.67 -7.21
C HIS A 149 3.56 13.99 -6.72
N SER A 150 3.68 14.24 -5.43
CA SER A 150 3.42 15.56 -4.87
C SER A 150 4.46 15.88 -3.79
N SER A 151 5.06 17.07 -3.89
CA SER A 151 5.95 17.63 -2.86
C SER A 151 5.19 18.33 -1.73
N ASN A 152 3.88 18.51 -1.86
CA ASN A 152 3.04 19.18 -0.86
C ASN A 152 2.83 18.28 0.36
N LYS A 153 3.65 18.49 1.40
CA LYS A 153 3.57 17.73 2.66
C LYS A 153 2.19 17.85 3.34
N LYS A 154 1.49 18.98 3.17
CA LYS A 154 0.16 19.21 3.78
C LYS A 154 -0.89 18.27 3.21
N LEU A 155 -0.72 17.80 1.98
CA LEU A 155 -1.60 16.84 1.33
C LEU A 155 -1.59 15.44 1.98
N PHE A 156 -0.50 15.06 2.62
CA PHE A 156 -0.31 13.73 3.21
C PHE A 156 -0.69 13.64 4.69
N GLN A 157 -1.30 14.69 5.23
CA GLN A 157 -1.77 14.68 6.61
C GLN A 157 -2.98 13.77 6.79
N SER A 158 -3.12 13.21 7.97
CA SER A 158 -4.25 12.35 8.35
C SER A 158 -4.61 11.30 7.29
N ARG A 159 -3.59 10.77 6.59
CA ARG A 159 -3.78 9.79 5.51
C ARG A 159 -4.54 8.55 6.00
N GLY A 160 -5.43 8.06 5.16
CA GLY A 160 -6.24 6.89 5.48
C GLY A 160 -7.39 7.15 6.45
N THR A 161 -7.65 8.43 6.78
CA THR A 161 -8.80 8.86 7.60
C THR A 161 -9.73 9.75 6.79
N GLU A 162 -10.95 9.95 7.28
CA GLU A 162 -11.94 10.88 6.71
C GLU A 162 -11.41 12.33 6.65
N VAL A 163 -10.65 12.74 7.67
CA VAL A 163 -9.99 14.06 7.69
C VAL A 163 -8.98 14.20 6.55
N GLY A 164 -8.19 13.16 6.30
CA GLY A 164 -7.25 13.14 5.19
C GLY A 164 -7.94 13.18 3.82
N LEU A 165 -9.12 12.57 3.70
CA LEU A 165 -9.95 12.67 2.49
C LEU A 165 -10.47 14.09 2.31
N ALA A 166 -10.97 14.76 3.36
CA ALA A 166 -11.42 16.14 3.32
C ALA A 166 -10.28 17.07 2.86
N ILE A 167 -9.08 16.92 3.42
CA ILE A 167 -7.89 17.69 3.00
C ILE A 167 -7.58 17.48 1.52
N ALA A 168 -7.56 16.22 1.06
CA ALA A 168 -7.27 15.89 -0.34
C ALA A 168 -8.34 16.45 -1.30
N ALA A 169 -9.62 16.38 -0.93
CA ALA A 169 -10.72 16.92 -1.70
C ALA A 169 -10.65 18.44 -1.81
N MET A 170 -10.42 19.15 -0.70
CA MET A 170 -10.29 20.62 -0.70
C MET A 170 -9.10 21.08 -1.56
N HIS A 171 -7.95 20.39 -1.48
CA HIS A 171 -6.81 20.67 -2.36
C HIS A 171 -7.13 20.45 -3.84
N TYR A 172 -7.91 19.45 -4.17
CA TYR A 172 -8.31 19.14 -5.53
C TYR A 172 -9.29 20.16 -6.10
N LEU A 173 -10.31 20.53 -5.31
CA LEU A 173 -11.30 21.51 -5.72
C LEU A 173 -10.70 22.92 -5.86
N GLY A 174 -9.71 23.24 -5.03
CA GLY A 174 -9.07 24.54 -5.05
C GLY A 174 -9.89 25.66 -4.43
N LYS A 175 -9.26 26.83 -4.29
CA LYS A 175 -9.80 27.98 -3.58
C LYS A 175 -11.15 28.48 -4.17
N GLU A 176 -11.29 28.42 -5.46
CA GLU A 176 -12.46 28.98 -6.18
C GLU A 176 -13.73 28.12 -5.98
N LEU A 177 -13.58 26.82 -5.80
CA LEU A 177 -14.71 25.89 -5.65
C LEU A 177 -15.01 25.52 -4.21
N VAL A 178 -14.07 25.71 -3.28
CA VAL A 178 -14.31 25.43 -1.86
C VAL A 178 -15.00 26.63 -1.22
N ASN A 179 -16.31 26.52 -1.07
CA ASN A 179 -17.19 27.50 -0.45
C ASN A 179 -17.89 26.89 0.77
N GLU A 180 -18.74 27.66 1.40
CA GLU A 180 -19.51 27.26 2.59
C GLU A 180 -20.33 25.98 2.38
N LYS A 181 -20.97 25.80 1.20
CA LYS A 181 -21.74 24.58 0.87
C LYS A 181 -20.84 23.34 0.85
N VAL A 182 -19.60 23.48 0.38
CA VAL A 182 -18.61 22.39 0.38
C VAL A 182 -18.21 22.06 1.83
N VAL A 183 -18.00 23.07 2.67
CA VAL A 183 -17.66 22.90 4.09
C VAL A 183 -18.79 22.21 4.84
N GLN A 184 -20.04 22.64 4.66
CA GLN A 184 -21.22 21.99 5.25
C GLN A 184 -21.31 20.52 4.86
N LYS A 185 -21.02 20.20 3.61
CA LYS A 185 -21.04 18.83 3.13
C LYS A 185 -19.90 17.98 3.72
N ILE A 186 -18.72 18.56 3.90
CA ILE A 186 -17.61 17.91 4.62
C ILE A 186 -18.02 17.67 6.08
N LYS A 187 -18.59 18.68 6.75
CA LYS A 187 -19.04 18.61 8.14
C LYS A 187 -20.11 17.53 8.34
N SER A 188 -21.02 17.35 7.41
CA SER A 188 -22.04 16.28 7.47
C SER A 188 -21.46 14.86 7.33
N ARG A 189 -20.22 14.71 6.85
CA ARG A 189 -19.51 13.44 6.68
C ARG A 189 -18.54 13.11 7.80
N LEU A 190 -18.07 14.14 8.49
CA LEU A 190 -17.16 14.00 9.64
C LEU A 190 -17.96 14.05 10.94
N ASN A 191 -17.50 13.33 11.95
CA ASN A 191 -17.99 13.59 13.30
C ASN A 191 -17.36 14.88 13.85
N GLU A 192 -17.88 15.40 14.97
CA GLU A 192 -17.43 16.63 15.58
C GLU A 192 -15.92 16.65 15.87
N GLN A 193 -15.41 15.56 16.45
CA GLN A 193 -13.99 15.44 16.75
C GLN A 193 -13.11 15.46 15.48
N GLN A 194 -13.56 14.81 14.40
CA GLN A 194 -12.86 14.81 13.12
C GLN A 194 -12.90 16.20 12.46
N PHE A 195 -14.01 16.91 12.58
CA PHE A 195 -14.11 18.26 12.03
C PHE A 195 -13.21 19.24 12.78
N GLU A 196 -13.15 19.17 14.12
CA GLU A 196 -12.19 19.91 14.91
C GLU A 196 -10.74 19.56 14.55
N GLN A 197 -10.43 18.27 14.34
CA GLN A 197 -9.11 17.84 13.85
C GLN A 197 -8.78 18.45 12.49
N LEU A 198 -9.76 18.55 11.58
CA LEU A 198 -9.60 19.19 10.28
C LEU A 198 -9.24 20.67 10.43
N LYS A 199 -9.99 21.43 11.25
CA LYS A 199 -9.74 22.86 11.51
C LYS A 199 -8.37 23.12 12.13
N ASN A 200 -7.93 22.24 13.01
CA ASN A 200 -6.62 22.33 13.68
C ASN A 200 -5.46 21.76 12.87
N SER A 201 -5.70 21.23 11.68
CA SER A 201 -4.65 20.73 10.79
C SER A 201 -3.85 21.90 10.19
N PRO A 202 -2.53 21.77 9.95
CA PRO A 202 -1.72 22.80 9.30
C PRO A 202 -2.08 22.93 7.81
N LEU A 203 -3.17 23.63 7.52
CA LEU A 203 -3.73 23.83 6.17
C LEU A 203 -3.21 25.15 5.54
N PRO A 204 -3.38 25.35 4.22
CA PRO A 204 -3.25 26.65 3.60
C PRO A 204 -4.22 27.70 4.21
N SER A 205 -3.81 28.96 4.32
CA SER A 205 -4.60 30.02 4.95
C SER A 205 -6.01 30.18 4.37
N TRP A 206 -6.20 29.94 3.07
CA TRP A 206 -7.51 30.00 2.44
C TRP A 206 -8.45 28.89 2.89
N MET A 207 -7.93 27.67 3.15
CA MET A 207 -8.73 26.56 3.69
C MET A 207 -9.15 26.86 5.12
N ASN A 208 -8.22 27.29 5.96
CA ASN A 208 -8.55 27.67 7.34
C ASN A 208 -9.64 28.76 7.38
N ARG A 209 -9.54 29.77 6.53
CA ARG A 209 -10.52 30.85 6.46
C ARG A 209 -11.92 30.33 6.19
N VAL A 210 -12.08 29.46 5.19
CA VAL A 210 -13.39 28.90 4.83
C VAL A 210 -13.93 27.97 5.91
N LEU A 211 -13.06 27.19 6.58
CA LEU A 211 -13.46 26.28 7.67
C LEU A 211 -13.87 27.02 8.96
N THR A 212 -13.42 28.27 9.16
CA THR A 212 -13.72 29.09 10.35
C THR A 212 -14.83 30.12 10.11
N SER A 213 -15.17 30.42 8.84
CA SER A 213 -16.22 31.40 8.51
C SER A 213 -17.63 30.95 8.84
N GLU A 214 -17.86 29.71 9.26
CA GLU A 214 -19.16 29.18 9.69
C GLU A 214 -19.65 29.66 11.07
N ASN A 215 -18.84 30.43 11.81
CA ASN A 215 -19.20 30.87 13.18
C ASN A 215 -19.76 32.31 13.25
N ASN A 216 -20.14 32.89 12.11
CA ASN A 216 -20.82 34.20 12.10
C ASN A 216 -22.22 34.12 11.52
#